data_05aa832faf5b17d2ddec0b2a90e49574
#
_entry.id   05aa832faf5b17d2ddec0b2a90e49574
#
_cell.length_a   1.000
_cell.length_b   1.000
_cell.length_c   1.000
_cell.angle_alpha   90.00
_cell.angle_beta   90.00
_cell.angle_gamma   90.00
#
_symmetry.space_group_name_H-M   'P 1'
#
loop_
_entity.id
_entity.type
_entity.pdbx_description
1 polymer ?
#
loop_
_entity_poly.entity_id
_entity_poly.type
_entity_poly.pdbx_seq_one_letter_code
_entity_poly.pdbx_strand_id
1 'polypeptide(L)'
;YKFEVKSSREGIVQEINAEDIGKVACFLGAGRVKKEDKIDMTAGIILNKKVHDFVQEEDCLCEVYCNNETKGLEAIKILEEIFKIG
;
A
#
# COMPACT_ATOMS: atom_id res chain seq x y z
N TYR A 1 -1.36 -14.09 -1.94
CA TYR A 1 -1.81 -13.51 -0.67
C TYR A 1 -2.41 -12.13 -0.89
N LYS A 2 -3.42 -11.81 -0.12
CA LYS A 2 -4.03 -10.49 -0.09
C LYS A 2 -3.98 -9.98 1.35
N PHE A 3 -3.49 -8.77 1.51
CA PHE A 3 -3.45 -8.11 2.82
C PHE A 3 -4.16 -6.77 2.74
N GLU A 4 -4.70 -6.34 3.86
CA GLU A 4 -5.36 -5.05 3.96
C GLU A 4 -4.62 -4.19 4.96
N VAL A 5 -4.37 -2.93 4.59
CA VAL A 5 -3.80 -1.93 5.50
C VAL A 5 -4.95 -1.11 6.04
N LYS A 6 -5.16 -1.17 7.34
CA LYS A 6 -6.28 -0.49 7.99
C LYS A 6 -5.80 0.71 8.79
N SER A 7 -6.67 1.72 8.87
CA SER A 7 -6.37 2.90 9.65
C SER A 7 -6.37 2.57 11.14
N SER A 8 -5.36 3.05 11.85
CA SER A 8 -5.28 2.88 13.31
C SER A 8 -6.05 3.96 14.06
N ARG A 9 -6.58 4.95 13.36
CA ARG A 9 -7.29 6.06 13.98
C ARG A 9 -8.30 6.67 13.00
N GLU A 10 -9.22 7.45 13.54
CA GLU A 10 -10.16 8.23 12.77
C GLU A 10 -9.54 9.58 12.43
N GLY A 11 -9.78 10.08 11.24
CA GLY A 11 -9.27 11.37 10.83
C GLY A 11 -9.29 11.55 9.33
N ILE A 12 -8.54 12.54 8.86
CA ILE A 12 -8.43 12.83 7.43
C ILE A 12 -7.03 12.46 6.98
N VAL A 13 -6.93 11.84 5.82
CA VAL A 13 -5.62 11.51 5.24
C VAL A 13 -4.93 12.82 4.86
N GLN A 14 -3.85 13.14 5.55
CA GLN A 14 -3.12 14.38 5.35
C GLN A 14 -2.10 14.26 4.24
N GLU A 15 -1.46 13.12 4.12
CA GLU A 15 -0.40 12.92 3.16
C GLU A 15 -0.25 11.42 2.85
N ILE A 16 0.03 11.14 1.59
CA ILE A 16 0.45 9.81 1.14
C ILE A 16 1.67 10.04 0.26
N ASN A 17 2.81 9.50 0.68
CA ASN A 17 4.03 9.65 -0.11
C ASN A 17 4.02 8.67 -1.27
N ALA A 18 3.70 9.16 -2.46
CA ALA A 18 3.60 8.32 -3.65
C ALA A 18 4.93 7.64 -4.01
N GLU A 19 6.05 8.31 -3.75
CA GLU A 19 7.36 7.74 -4.03
C GLU A 19 7.61 6.50 -3.16
N ASP A 20 7.22 6.57 -1.89
CA ASP A 20 7.35 5.44 -0.98
C ASP A 20 6.41 4.31 -1.37
N ILE A 21 5.20 4.64 -1.84
CA ILE A 21 4.28 3.62 -2.36
C ILE A 21 4.92 2.88 -3.51
N GLY A 22 5.56 3.61 -4.42
CA GLY A 22 6.28 3.01 -5.55
C GLY A 22 7.40 2.08 -5.10
N LYS A 23 8.14 2.46 -4.07
CA LYS A 23 9.21 1.63 -3.53
C LYS A 23 8.68 0.33 -2.94
N VAL A 24 7.56 0.41 -2.22
CA VAL A 24 6.93 -0.78 -1.65
C VAL A 24 6.42 -1.70 -2.75
N ALA A 25 5.83 -1.14 -3.80
CA ALA A 25 5.36 -1.93 -4.93
C ALA A 25 6.52 -2.68 -5.59
N CYS A 26 7.66 -2.02 -5.78
CA CYS A 26 8.85 -2.68 -6.30
C CYS A 26 9.34 -3.79 -5.37
N PHE A 27 9.33 -3.54 -4.08
CA PHE A 27 9.71 -4.54 -3.08
C PHE A 27 8.83 -5.79 -3.19
N LEU A 28 7.55 -5.62 -3.48
CA LEU A 28 6.62 -6.73 -3.63
C LEU A 28 6.75 -7.47 -4.96
N GLY A 29 7.49 -6.90 -5.90
CA GLY A 29 7.66 -7.50 -7.21
C GLY A 29 6.74 -6.96 -8.30
N ALA A 30 5.94 -5.95 -7.98
CA ALA A 30 5.04 -5.34 -8.96
C ALA A 30 5.74 -4.34 -9.88
N GLY A 31 6.90 -3.84 -9.46
CA GLY A 31 7.66 -2.90 -10.25
C GLY A 31 8.36 -3.57 -11.42
N ARG A 32 8.64 -2.81 -12.47
CA ARG A 32 9.36 -3.31 -13.63
C ARG A 32 10.74 -2.71 -13.71
N VAL A 33 11.68 -3.54 -14.07
CA VAL A 33 13.04 -3.11 -14.30
C VAL A 33 13.20 -2.64 -15.74
N LYS A 34 12.54 -3.32 -16.67
CA LYS A 34 12.60 -3.04 -18.10
C LYS A 34 11.22 -2.74 -18.64
N LYS A 35 11.19 -2.01 -19.75
CA LYS A 35 9.95 -1.60 -20.38
C LYS A 35 9.12 -2.78 -20.88
N GLU A 36 9.78 -3.83 -21.34
CA GLU A 36 9.12 -5.03 -21.86
C GLU A 36 8.76 -6.04 -20.79
N ASP A 37 9.21 -5.83 -19.58
CA ASP A 37 8.91 -6.78 -18.51
C ASP A 37 7.42 -6.82 -18.24
N LYS A 38 6.91 -8.01 -18.05
CA LYS A 38 5.52 -8.18 -17.68
C LYS A 38 5.34 -7.83 -16.21
N ILE A 39 4.27 -7.13 -15.92
CA ILE A 39 3.91 -6.84 -14.54
C ILE A 39 3.30 -8.11 -13.97
N ASP A 40 3.74 -8.48 -12.77
CA ASP A 40 3.16 -9.61 -12.06
C ASP A 40 1.76 -9.20 -11.60
N MET A 41 0.74 -9.77 -12.23
CA MET A 41 -0.64 -9.43 -11.92
C MET A 41 -1.07 -9.90 -10.52
N THR A 42 -0.25 -10.73 -9.88
CA THR A 42 -0.55 -11.21 -8.53
C THR A 42 0.11 -10.37 -7.45
N ALA A 43 0.86 -9.35 -7.85
CA ALA A 43 1.53 -8.45 -6.91
C ALA A 43 1.14 -7.01 -7.20
N GLY A 44 1.00 -6.21 -6.16
CA GLY A 44 0.67 -4.80 -6.35
C GLY A 44 -0.01 -4.20 -5.13
N ILE A 45 -0.30 -2.92 -5.24
CA ILE A 45 -0.96 -2.16 -4.19
C ILE A 45 -2.14 -1.41 -4.82
N ILE A 46 -3.31 -1.55 -4.21
CA ILE A 46 -4.51 -0.83 -4.64
C ILE A 46 -4.86 0.16 -3.53
N LEU A 47 -4.86 1.44 -3.86
CA LEU A 47 -5.20 2.48 -2.88
C LEU A 47 -6.71 2.69 -2.84
N ASN A 48 -7.29 2.56 -1.65
CA ASN A 48 -8.73 2.77 -1.45
C ASN A 48 -9.03 4.16 -0.92
N LYS A 49 -8.05 4.83 -0.34
CA LYS A 49 -8.20 6.17 0.21
C LYS A 49 -7.14 7.09 -0.40
N LYS A 50 -7.49 8.35 -0.51
CA LYS A 50 -6.63 9.39 -1.08
C LYS A 50 -6.41 10.49 -0.07
N VAL A 51 -5.46 11.38 -0.38
CA VAL A 51 -5.25 12.59 0.42
C VAL A 51 -6.55 13.35 0.50
N HIS A 52 -6.89 13.84 1.69
CA HIS A 52 -8.12 14.54 2.05
C HIS A 52 -9.34 13.66 2.25
N ASP A 53 -9.24 12.34 2.06
CA ASP A 53 -10.33 11.43 2.37
C ASP A 53 -10.47 11.28 3.89
N PHE A 54 -11.72 11.22 4.34
CA PHE A 54 -12.00 10.92 5.74
C PHE A 54 -11.95 9.40 5.93
N VAL A 55 -11.30 8.97 7.01
CA VAL A 55 -11.24 7.56 7.35
C VAL A 55 -11.64 7.36 8.81
N GLN A 56 -12.26 6.23 9.08
CA GLN A 56 -12.59 5.83 10.43
C GLN A 56 -11.59 4.78 10.88
N GLU A 57 -11.54 4.54 12.17
CA GLU A 57 -10.70 3.47 12.70
C GLU A 57 -11.06 2.15 12.03
N GLU A 58 -10.04 1.43 11.59
CA GLU A 58 -10.16 0.14 10.89
C GLU A 58 -10.65 0.23 9.44
N ASP A 59 -10.82 1.43 8.89
CA ASP A 59 -11.11 1.56 7.46
C ASP A 59 -9.92 1.05 6.66
N CYS A 60 -10.21 0.36 5.57
CA CYS A 60 -9.17 -0.15 4.69
C CYS A 60 -8.55 0.99 3.87
N LEU A 61 -7.29 1.29 4.13
CA LEU A 61 -6.56 2.33 3.42
C LEU A 61 -6.10 1.86 2.05
N CYS A 62 -5.59 0.65 1.99
CA CYS A 62 -5.16 0.06 0.74
C CYS A 62 -5.11 -1.46 0.87
N GLU A 63 -5.00 -2.11 -0.29
CA GLU A 63 -4.88 -3.55 -0.37
C GLU A 63 -3.52 -3.90 -0.96
N VAL A 64 -2.90 -4.94 -0.43
CA VAL A 64 -1.60 -5.41 -0.90
C VAL A 64 -1.76 -6.82 -1.42
N TYR A 65 -1.32 -7.05 -2.65
CA TYR A 65 -1.30 -8.37 -3.26
C TYR A 65 0.13 -8.79 -3.50
N CYS A 66 0.49 -10.00 -3.09
CA CYS A 66 1.84 -10.49 -3.32
C CYS A 66 1.87 -12.01 -3.21
N ASN A 67 2.98 -12.59 -3.69
CA ASN A 67 3.20 -14.04 -3.65
C ASN A 67 3.94 -14.50 -2.41
N ASN A 68 4.40 -13.58 -1.58
CA ASN A 68 5.21 -13.90 -0.42
C ASN A 68 4.60 -13.27 0.84
N GLU A 69 4.20 -14.13 1.77
CA GLU A 69 3.56 -13.66 2.99
C GLU A 69 4.46 -12.74 3.81
N THR A 70 5.73 -13.09 3.95
CA THR A 70 6.67 -12.26 4.72
C THR A 70 6.80 -10.86 4.14
N LYS A 71 6.93 -10.77 2.82
CA LYS A 71 7.01 -9.47 2.15
C LYS A 71 5.73 -8.67 2.31
N GLY A 72 4.58 -9.34 2.24
CA GLY A 72 3.29 -8.69 2.45
C GLY A 72 3.18 -8.08 3.83
N LEU A 73 3.58 -8.82 4.86
CA LEU A 73 3.53 -8.34 6.24
C LEU A 73 4.47 -7.15 6.45
N GLU A 74 5.66 -7.19 5.86
CA GLU A 74 6.59 -6.07 5.94
C GLU A 74 6.04 -4.85 5.21
N ALA A 75 5.42 -5.05 4.05
CA ALA A 75 4.82 -3.98 3.29
C ALA A 75 3.72 -3.28 4.08
N ILE A 76 2.90 -4.03 4.81
CA ILE A 76 1.85 -3.46 5.63
C ILE A 76 2.42 -2.49 6.66
N LYS A 77 3.50 -2.87 7.32
CA LYS A 77 4.13 -2.01 8.32
C LYS A 77 4.62 -0.71 7.72
N ILE A 78 5.22 -0.80 6.54
CA ILE A 78 5.72 0.39 5.83
C ILE A 78 4.56 1.27 5.39
N LEU A 79 3.52 0.67 4.84
CA LEU A 79 2.36 1.41 4.34
C LEU A 79 1.60 2.12 5.45
N GLU A 80 1.53 1.53 6.64
CA GLU A 80 0.90 2.18 7.79
C GLU A 80 1.60 3.49 8.13
N GLU A 81 2.91 3.58 7.92
CA GLU A 81 3.68 4.79 8.18
C GLU A 81 3.58 5.80 7.04
N ILE A 82 3.32 5.34 5.83
CA ILE A 82 3.20 6.21 4.66
C ILE A 82 1.94 7.07 4.73
N PHE A 83 0.85 6.49 5.23
CA PHE A 83 -0.40 7.22 5.38
C PHE A 83 -0.36 8.09 6.63
N LYS A 84 -0.43 9.40 6.43
CA LYS A 84 -0.47 10.37 7.54
C LYS A 84 -1.91 10.74 7.78
N ILE A 85 -2.43 10.36 8.94
CA ILE A 85 -3.82 10.61 9.32
C ILE A 85 -3.88 11.50 10.54
N GLY A 86 -4.67 12.56 10.44
CA GLY A 86 -4.78 13.48 11.57
C GLY A 86 -6.04 14.30 11.63
#